data_9b0d5002eafd5e17c840be1f7889f1a3
#
_entry.id   9b0d5002eafd5e17c840be1f7889f1a3
#
_cell.length_a   1.000
_cell.length_b   1.000
_cell.length_c   1.000
_cell.angle_alpha   90.00
_cell.angle_beta   90.00
_cell.angle_gamma   90.00
#
_symmetry.space_group_name_H-M   'P 1'
#
loop_
_entity.id
_entity.type
_entity.pdbx_description
1 polymer ?
#
loop_
_entity_poly.entity_id
_entity_poly.type
_entity_poly.pdbx_seq_one_letter_code
_entity_poly.pdbx_strand_id
1 'polypeptide(L)'
;MQDASRADAFQIRRRQFLHSGALLLTAAANIRCGATEADPTVRLRIGLITDLHYADKDTVGSRHYRETLTKIAEASTELKKLSPAFMVELGDLIDRADTVSTELSWLKKINQSFSAICDEQHYVLGNHCVDTLTKQEFLGAVGQKQAWYSFDRQDVHFVILDSCFRSDGTAYQRKNFEWTDANIPAEELEWLKSDLQQNKLPTIVFAHQRLDVADNHGVRNNADVRKILQESGNVRAVFQGHSHQNDLHEISGISYCTLAAMVEGTGPAANGYSSLEILSDGSMRLQGFRRQQSRSFS
;
A
#
# COMPACT_ATOMS: atom_id res chain seq x y z
N MET A 1 -59.97 64.55 1.05
CA MET A 1 -60.72 64.08 2.22
C MET A 1 -59.70 63.53 3.14
N GLN A 2 -59.19 64.35 4.02
CA GLN A 2 -59.60 64.47 5.44
C GLN A 2 -59.23 63.18 6.16
N ASP A 3 -58.52 63.09 7.25
CA ASP A 3 -58.13 64.11 8.26
C ASP A 3 -57.16 63.35 9.22
N ALA A 4 -56.08 63.90 9.54
CA ALA A 4 -55.68 64.51 10.79
C ALA A 4 -55.77 63.69 12.09
N SER A 5 -54.65 63.62 12.73
CA SER A 5 -54.21 64.11 14.04
C SER A 5 -54.40 63.09 15.19
N ARG A 6 -53.55 62.91 16.16
CA ARG A 6 -52.87 63.86 17.04
C ARG A 6 -51.90 63.11 17.92
N ALA A 7 -50.82 63.71 18.19
CA ALA A 7 -49.92 63.43 19.28
C ALA A 7 -50.59 63.57 20.65
N ASP A 8 -50.10 62.85 21.62
CA ASP A 8 -49.89 63.42 22.95
C ASP A 8 -48.79 62.72 23.72
N ALA A 9 -47.87 63.56 24.09
CA ALA A 9 -46.79 63.29 24.99
C ALA A 9 -47.28 63.26 26.47
N PHE A 10 -46.82 62.41 27.27
CA PHE A 10 -46.84 62.67 28.71
C PHE A 10 -45.50 62.35 29.33
N GLN A 11 -44.95 63.37 29.92
CA GLN A 11 -43.72 63.49 30.62
C GLN A 11 -43.87 63.00 32.09
N ILE A 12 -42.74 62.40 32.59
CA ILE A 12 -42.14 62.61 33.89
C ILE A 12 -42.84 61.98 35.11
N ARG A 13 -42.10 61.11 35.80
CA ARG A 13 -41.56 61.47 37.14
C ARG A 13 -40.44 60.53 37.59
N ARG A 14 -39.34 61.14 37.96
CA ARG A 14 -38.22 60.61 38.71
C ARG A 14 -38.65 60.22 40.13
N ARG A 15 -37.88 59.27 40.69
CA ARG A 15 -37.60 58.94 42.07
C ARG A 15 -38.29 57.71 42.64
N GLN A 16 -37.45 56.67 42.81
CA GLN A 16 -37.02 56.08 44.07
C GLN A 16 -36.07 54.92 43.72
N PHE A 17 -34.90 55.05 43.97
CA PHE A 17 -33.90 54.74 44.94
C PHE A 17 -34.14 53.44 45.71
N LEU A 18 -33.09 52.58 45.55
CA LEU A 18 -32.48 51.64 46.50
C LEU A 18 -33.02 50.21 46.54
N HIS A 19 -32.15 49.38 46.32
CA HIS A 19 -31.45 48.34 47.09
C HIS A 19 -31.24 47.07 46.30
N SER A 20 -29.98 46.87 45.99
CA SER A 20 -29.22 45.67 46.41
C SER A 20 -29.46 44.39 45.64
N GLY A 21 -28.46 43.97 45.02
CA GLY A 21 -28.29 42.59 44.59
C GLY A 21 -27.56 42.48 43.27
N ALA A 22 -26.30 42.88 43.25
CA ALA A 22 -25.42 42.44 42.20
C ALA A 22 -25.13 40.94 42.42
N LEU A 23 -25.94 40.11 41.79
CA LEU A 23 -25.57 38.69 41.65
C LEU A 23 -24.49 38.63 40.58
N LEU A 24 -23.24 38.64 40.99
CA LEU A 24 -22.10 38.22 40.16
C LEU A 24 -22.25 36.72 39.88
N LEU A 25 -22.92 36.38 38.82
CA LEU A 25 -22.81 35.08 38.16
C LEU A 25 -21.41 35.01 37.55
N THR A 26 -20.42 34.56 38.32
CA THR A 26 -19.18 34.04 37.73
C THR A 26 -19.53 32.75 37.02
N ALA A 27 -19.88 32.86 35.75
CA ALA A 27 -19.81 31.74 34.84
C ALA A 27 -18.35 31.36 34.76
N ALA A 28 -17.94 30.38 35.54
CA ALA A 28 -16.69 29.65 35.30
C ALA A 28 -16.86 29.00 33.96
N ALA A 29 -16.44 29.70 32.91
CA ALA A 29 -16.19 29.10 31.62
C ALA A 29 -15.06 28.08 31.87
N ASN A 30 -15.44 26.81 32.03
CA ASN A 30 -14.51 25.72 31.82
C ASN A 30 -14.03 25.81 30.36
N ILE A 31 -13.04 26.65 30.13
CA ILE A 31 -12.20 26.54 28.92
C ILE A 31 -11.51 25.20 29.13
N ARG A 32 -12.12 24.12 28.59
CA ARG A 32 -11.39 22.94 28.24
C ARG A 32 -10.40 23.41 27.19
N CYS A 33 -9.17 23.67 27.62
CA CYS A 33 -8.04 23.71 26.72
C CYS A 33 -8.00 22.30 26.11
N GLY A 34 -8.70 22.14 25.00
CA GLY A 34 -8.52 20.99 24.15
C GLY A 34 -7.06 21.09 23.72
N ALA A 35 -6.21 20.25 24.29
CA ALA A 35 -4.92 20.00 23.69
C ALA A 35 -5.22 19.64 22.24
N THR A 36 -4.86 20.50 21.29
CA THR A 36 -4.81 20.13 19.89
C THR A 36 -3.78 19.01 19.84
N GLU A 37 -4.27 17.76 19.67
CA GLU A 37 -3.37 16.66 19.38
C GLU A 37 -2.51 17.12 18.20
N ALA A 38 -1.20 17.10 18.39
CA ALA A 38 -0.29 17.43 17.32
C ALA A 38 -0.52 16.42 16.19
N ASP A 39 -0.53 16.89 14.95
CA ASP A 39 -0.63 16.00 13.79
C ASP A 39 0.42 14.88 13.90
N PRO A 40 0.03 13.61 13.66
CA PRO A 40 0.94 12.50 13.82
C PRO A 40 2.13 12.61 12.87
N THR A 41 3.33 12.41 13.41
CA THR A 41 4.57 12.48 12.62
C THR A 41 4.84 11.16 11.90
N VAL A 42 5.52 11.24 10.75
CA VAL A 42 5.92 10.04 10.00
C VAL A 42 7.04 9.32 10.75
N ARG A 43 6.79 8.07 11.14
CA ARG A 43 7.73 7.19 11.82
C ARG A 43 8.55 6.35 10.84
N LEU A 44 7.91 5.84 9.79
CA LEU A 44 8.56 4.98 8.79
C LEU A 44 8.01 5.30 7.40
N ARG A 45 8.88 5.34 6.40
CA ARG A 45 8.52 5.42 4.98
C ARG A 45 9.01 4.21 4.22
N ILE A 46 8.17 3.69 3.33
CA ILE A 46 8.43 2.53 2.49
C ILE A 46 8.05 2.90 1.06
N GLY A 47 8.94 2.70 0.11
CA GLY A 47 8.59 2.87 -1.28
C GLY A 47 7.97 1.60 -1.85
N LEU A 48 6.84 1.72 -2.57
CA LEU A 48 6.13 0.59 -3.16
C LEU A 48 5.97 0.79 -4.67
N ILE A 49 6.33 -0.22 -5.43
CA ILE A 49 6.09 -0.32 -6.87
C ILE A 49 5.68 -1.74 -7.24
N THR A 50 5.01 -1.92 -8.38
CA THR A 50 4.51 -3.23 -8.84
C THR A 50 4.40 -3.29 -10.34
N ASP A 51 4.42 -4.50 -10.89
CA ASP A 51 4.07 -4.79 -12.28
C ASP A 51 4.84 -3.92 -13.29
N LEU A 52 6.16 -3.90 -13.19
CA LEU A 52 7.02 -3.18 -14.11
C LEU A 52 7.10 -3.91 -15.47
N HIS A 53 7.05 -5.25 -15.43
CA HIS A 53 7.13 -6.10 -16.60
C HIS A 53 8.23 -5.68 -17.59
N TYR A 54 9.39 -5.27 -17.07
CA TYR A 54 10.44 -4.84 -17.98
C TYR A 54 10.85 -5.95 -18.93
N ALA A 55 10.82 -5.64 -20.18
CA ALA A 55 11.31 -6.48 -21.28
C ALA A 55 11.75 -5.59 -22.44
N ASP A 56 12.79 -6.00 -23.16
CA ASP A 56 13.20 -5.33 -24.41
C ASP A 56 12.43 -5.89 -25.59
N LYS A 57 11.12 -5.64 -25.60
CA LYS A 57 10.17 -6.05 -26.63
C LYS A 57 9.16 -4.96 -26.96
N ASP A 58 8.46 -5.12 -28.07
CA ASP A 58 7.45 -4.18 -28.52
C ASP A 58 6.22 -4.17 -27.59
N THR A 59 5.53 -3.05 -27.60
CA THR A 59 4.27 -2.85 -26.85
C THR A 59 3.22 -3.88 -27.26
N VAL A 60 2.52 -4.45 -26.28
CA VAL A 60 1.37 -5.33 -26.51
C VAL A 60 0.17 -4.77 -25.73
N GLY A 61 -0.87 -4.39 -26.44
CA GLY A 61 -2.04 -3.74 -25.83
C GLY A 61 -1.65 -2.46 -25.10
N SER A 62 -1.94 -2.39 -23.81
CA SER A 62 -1.60 -1.26 -22.94
C SER A 62 -0.24 -1.38 -22.26
N ARG A 63 0.47 -2.50 -22.42
CA ARG A 63 1.77 -2.77 -21.78
C ARG A 63 2.92 -2.21 -22.57
N HIS A 64 3.59 -1.20 -22.03
CA HIS A 64 4.72 -0.48 -22.65
C HIS A 64 6.04 -0.90 -21.98
N TYR A 65 6.49 -2.12 -22.25
CA TYR A 65 7.59 -2.82 -21.57
C TYR A 65 8.90 -2.01 -21.49
N ARG A 66 9.38 -1.43 -22.60
CA ARG A 66 10.63 -0.65 -22.62
C ARG A 66 10.53 0.65 -21.86
N GLU A 67 9.33 1.26 -21.81
CA GLU A 67 9.12 2.54 -21.14
C GLU A 67 9.26 2.43 -19.63
N THR A 68 9.18 1.24 -19.06
CA THR A 68 9.32 1.05 -17.60
C THR A 68 10.70 1.48 -17.10
N LEU A 69 11.75 1.49 -17.93
CA LEU A 69 13.04 2.08 -17.56
C LEU A 69 12.95 3.59 -17.33
N THR A 70 12.21 4.31 -18.16
CA THR A 70 11.99 5.74 -17.98
C THR A 70 11.07 6.02 -16.78
N LYS A 71 10.04 5.20 -16.62
CA LYS A 71 9.08 5.32 -15.51
C LYS A 71 9.74 5.06 -14.16
N ILE A 72 10.61 4.04 -14.04
CA ILE A 72 11.33 3.79 -12.80
C ILE A 72 12.39 4.87 -12.53
N ALA A 73 12.98 5.48 -13.54
CA ALA A 73 13.90 6.59 -13.35
C ALA A 73 13.19 7.83 -12.77
N GLU A 74 11.97 8.12 -13.24
CA GLU A 74 11.12 9.16 -12.65
C GLU A 74 10.72 8.81 -11.20
N ALA A 75 10.23 7.59 -10.96
CA ALA A 75 9.88 7.12 -9.62
C ALA A 75 11.07 7.18 -8.66
N SER A 76 12.27 6.79 -9.12
CA SER A 76 13.51 6.89 -8.36
C SER A 76 13.82 8.33 -7.93
N THR A 77 13.62 9.29 -8.83
CA THR A 77 13.87 10.71 -8.53
C THR A 77 12.94 11.21 -7.42
N GLU A 78 11.67 10.83 -7.44
CA GLU A 78 10.71 11.28 -6.43
C GLU A 78 10.84 10.52 -5.11
N LEU A 79 10.96 9.19 -5.15
CA LEU A 79 11.06 8.37 -3.94
C LEU A 79 12.34 8.64 -3.15
N LYS A 80 13.48 8.89 -3.80
CA LYS A 80 14.73 9.30 -3.12
C LYS A 80 14.57 10.55 -2.27
N LYS A 81 13.79 11.53 -2.71
CA LYS A 81 13.53 12.76 -1.93
C LYS A 81 12.81 12.47 -0.61
N LEU A 82 12.03 11.39 -0.58
CA LEU A 82 11.28 10.95 0.60
C LEU A 82 12.12 10.11 1.56
N SER A 83 13.31 9.66 1.14
CA SER A 83 14.24 8.86 1.94
C SER A 83 13.56 7.62 2.56
N PRO A 84 13.03 6.68 1.75
CA PRO A 84 12.39 5.48 2.28
C PRO A 84 13.42 4.64 3.05
N ALA A 85 12.98 4.00 4.13
CA ALA A 85 13.80 3.07 4.90
C ALA A 85 14.09 1.79 4.10
N PHE A 86 13.16 1.38 3.26
CA PHE A 86 13.31 0.28 2.30
C PHE A 86 12.31 0.40 1.16
N MET A 87 12.57 -0.37 0.11
CA MET A 87 11.70 -0.49 -1.07
C MET A 87 11.09 -1.88 -1.13
N VAL A 88 9.82 -1.97 -1.55
CA VAL A 88 9.20 -3.24 -1.91
C VAL A 88 8.75 -3.21 -3.37
N GLU A 89 9.21 -4.17 -4.12
CA GLU A 89 8.69 -4.50 -5.44
C GLU A 89 7.68 -5.65 -5.28
N LEU A 90 6.40 -5.38 -5.64
CA LEU A 90 5.29 -6.28 -5.34
C LEU A 90 5.04 -7.34 -6.42
N GLY A 91 6.04 -7.66 -7.20
CA GLY A 91 5.99 -8.71 -8.21
C GLY A 91 5.85 -8.22 -9.64
N ASP A 92 6.19 -9.10 -10.57
CA ASP A 92 6.22 -8.85 -12.00
C ASP A 92 7.20 -7.71 -12.40
N LEU A 93 8.41 -7.75 -11.80
CA LEU A 93 9.51 -6.84 -12.10
C LEU A 93 9.93 -6.94 -13.58
N ILE A 94 9.92 -8.13 -14.14
CA ILE A 94 10.25 -8.44 -15.53
C ILE A 94 9.09 -9.16 -16.23
N ASP A 95 9.14 -9.19 -17.57
CA ASP A 95 8.27 -10.04 -18.37
C ASP A 95 9.10 -11.17 -19.01
N ARG A 96 8.40 -12.20 -19.51
CA ARG A 96 9.02 -13.39 -20.10
C ARG A 96 9.92 -13.08 -21.28
N ALA A 97 11.02 -13.81 -21.39
CA ALA A 97 11.89 -13.89 -22.55
C ALA A 97 11.87 -15.31 -23.17
N ASP A 98 12.48 -15.45 -24.33
CA ASP A 98 12.62 -16.75 -24.99
C ASP A 98 13.65 -17.64 -24.30
N THR A 99 14.68 -17.04 -23.67
CA THR A 99 15.78 -17.75 -23.00
C THR A 99 16.03 -17.18 -21.60
N VAL A 100 16.52 -18.05 -20.72
CA VAL A 100 16.96 -17.71 -19.35
C VAL A 100 18.01 -16.59 -19.37
N SER A 101 18.99 -16.66 -20.26
CA SER A 101 20.06 -15.65 -20.31
C SER A 101 19.53 -14.26 -20.69
N THR A 102 18.57 -14.19 -21.60
CA THR A 102 17.93 -12.93 -22.00
C THR A 102 17.13 -12.36 -20.82
N GLU A 103 16.31 -13.18 -20.16
CA GLU A 103 15.49 -12.75 -19.04
C GLU A 103 16.34 -12.28 -17.86
N LEU A 104 17.43 -12.99 -17.54
CA LEU A 104 18.40 -12.56 -16.51
C LEU A 104 19.09 -11.24 -16.89
N SER A 105 19.34 -10.99 -18.17
CA SER A 105 19.91 -9.71 -18.63
C SER A 105 18.92 -8.56 -18.41
N TRP A 106 17.64 -8.77 -18.66
CA TRP A 106 16.58 -7.81 -18.39
C TRP A 106 16.40 -7.57 -16.91
N LEU A 107 16.37 -8.64 -16.12
CA LEU A 107 16.29 -8.56 -14.66
C LEU A 107 17.43 -7.73 -14.09
N LYS A 108 18.67 -8.00 -14.50
CA LYS A 108 19.82 -7.22 -14.07
C LYS A 108 19.68 -5.73 -14.40
N LYS A 109 19.19 -5.41 -15.59
CA LYS A 109 19.05 -4.03 -16.07
C LYS A 109 17.99 -3.25 -15.26
N ILE A 110 16.79 -3.82 -15.09
CA ILE A 110 15.73 -3.13 -14.35
C ILE A 110 16.04 -3.07 -12.86
N ASN A 111 16.63 -4.16 -12.30
CA ASN A 111 17.00 -4.22 -10.90
C ASN A 111 18.08 -3.20 -10.53
N GLN A 112 19.01 -2.89 -11.43
CA GLN A 112 19.98 -1.83 -11.21
C GLN A 112 19.30 -0.47 -10.97
N SER A 113 18.20 -0.19 -11.69
CA SER A 113 17.44 1.05 -11.51
C SER A 113 16.62 1.04 -10.22
N PHE A 114 16.04 -0.11 -9.87
CA PHE A 114 15.25 -0.27 -8.66
C PHE A 114 16.11 -0.20 -7.40
N SER A 115 17.19 -0.99 -7.33
CA SER A 115 18.08 -1.04 -6.17
C SER A 115 18.84 0.27 -5.92
N ALA A 116 18.93 1.12 -6.93
CA ALA A 116 19.51 2.45 -6.77
C ALA A 116 18.63 3.43 -5.99
N ILE A 117 17.37 3.10 -5.69
CA ILE A 117 16.44 3.99 -4.97
C ILE A 117 16.77 4.05 -3.48
N CYS A 118 17.04 2.91 -2.86
CA CYS A 118 17.31 2.74 -1.44
C CYS A 118 18.27 1.57 -1.25
N ASP A 119 19.00 1.52 -0.12
CA ASP A 119 19.98 0.45 0.16
C ASP A 119 19.33 -0.88 0.53
N GLU A 120 18.09 -0.87 1.03
CA GLU A 120 17.34 -2.07 1.42
C GLU A 120 16.17 -2.30 0.47
N GLN A 121 16.09 -3.48 -0.13
CA GLN A 121 15.05 -3.87 -1.06
C GLN A 121 14.47 -5.24 -0.68
N HIS A 122 13.15 -5.37 -0.88
CA HIS A 122 12.41 -6.61 -0.76
C HIS A 122 11.63 -6.86 -2.05
N TYR A 123 11.64 -8.12 -2.51
CA TYR A 123 10.99 -8.53 -3.74
C TYR A 123 9.92 -9.58 -3.43
N VAL A 124 8.72 -9.32 -3.89
CA VAL A 124 7.65 -10.30 -3.95
C VAL A 124 7.71 -10.99 -5.30
N LEU A 125 7.60 -12.31 -5.33
CA LEU A 125 7.55 -13.01 -6.60
C LEU A 125 6.19 -12.81 -7.28
N GLY A 126 6.22 -12.32 -8.53
CA GLY A 126 5.06 -12.34 -9.42
C GLY A 126 5.18 -13.49 -10.44
N ASN A 127 4.08 -13.84 -11.10
CA ASN A 127 4.08 -14.97 -12.03
C ASN A 127 5.01 -14.76 -13.24
N HIS A 128 5.18 -13.53 -13.70
CA HIS A 128 6.13 -13.22 -14.78
C HIS A 128 7.59 -13.23 -14.32
N CYS A 129 7.87 -13.06 -13.02
CA CYS A 129 9.23 -13.20 -12.48
C CYS A 129 9.78 -14.62 -12.66
N VAL A 130 8.89 -15.60 -12.72
CA VAL A 130 9.21 -17.04 -12.75
C VAL A 130 8.60 -17.77 -13.96
N ASP A 131 8.31 -17.04 -15.04
CA ASP A 131 7.84 -17.64 -16.29
C ASP A 131 8.97 -18.45 -16.95
N THR A 132 10.05 -17.82 -17.38
CA THR A 132 11.21 -18.51 -17.97
C THR A 132 12.24 -18.90 -16.90
N LEU A 133 12.37 -18.10 -15.82
CA LEU A 133 13.27 -18.38 -14.71
C LEU A 133 12.67 -19.38 -13.72
N THR A 134 13.54 -19.97 -12.90
CA THR A 134 13.16 -20.58 -11.63
C THR A 134 13.17 -19.52 -10.53
N LYS A 135 12.49 -19.80 -9.40
CA LYS A 135 12.56 -18.93 -8.21
C LYS A 135 14.01 -18.69 -7.75
N GLN A 136 14.85 -19.73 -7.75
CA GLN A 136 16.25 -19.61 -7.36
C GLN A 136 17.07 -18.71 -8.28
N GLU A 137 16.82 -18.76 -9.60
CA GLU A 137 17.51 -17.89 -10.57
C GLU A 137 17.09 -16.42 -10.37
N PHE A 138 15.80 -16.15 -10.19
CA PHE A 138 15.31 -14.80 -9.91
C PHE A 138 15.89 -14.28 -8.60
N LEU A 139 15.67 -14.99 -7.50
CA LEU A 139 16.11 -14.58 -6.16
C LEU A 139 17.64 -14.43 -6.08
N GLY A 140 18.39 -15.33 -6.70
CA GLY A 140 19.85 -15.20 -6.78
C GLY A 140 20.31 -13.97 -7.54
N ALA A 141 19.60 -13.59 -8.62
CA ALA A 141 19.94 -12.42 -9.42
C ALA A 141 19.64 -11.09 -8.72
N VAL A 142 18.60 -11.03 -7.84
CA VAL A 142 18.27 -9.85 -7.05
C VAL A 142 18.93 -9.85 -5.65
N GLY A 143 19.62 -10.93 -5.28
CA GLY A 143 20.30 -11.05 -3.99
C GLY A 143 19.41 -11.36 -2.79
N GLN A 144 18.18 -11.81 -3.02
CA GLN A 144 17.24 -12.23 -1.97
C GLN A 144 17.35 -13.74 -1.71
N LYS A 145 17.31 -14.15 -0.44
CA LYS A 145 17.53 -15.56 -0.07
C LYS A 145 16.27 -16.41 -0.07
N GLN A 146 15.13 -15.84 0.25
CA GLN A 146 13.87 -16.55 0.49
C GLN A 146 12.75 -15.92 -0.34
N ALA A 147 11.80 -16.76 -0.78
CA ALA A 147 10.63 -16.31 -1.52
C ALA A 147 9.52 -15.77 -0.58
N TRP A 148 9.39 -16.38 0.59
CA TRP A 148 8.53 -15.91 1.68
C TRP A 148 9.32 -15.83 2.99
N TYR A 149 9.08 -14.79 3.77
CA TYR A 149 9.75 -14.50 5.05
C TYR A 149 9.09 -13.32 5.74
N SER A 150 9.49 -13.06 6.97
CA SER A 150 9.10 -11.87 7.72
C SER A 150 10.31 -11.14 8.30
N PHE A 151 10.11 -9.89 8.65
CA PHE A 151 11.11 -9.04 9.32
C PHE A 151 10.42 -7.92 10.09
N ASP A 152 11.10 -7.39 11.10
CA ASP A 152 10.62 -6.26 11.89
C ASP A 152 11.37 -4.98 11.55
N ARG A 153 10.64 -3.85 11.51
CA ARG A 153 11.22 -2.52 11.38
C ARG A 153 10.40 -1.52 12.19
N GLN A 154 11.04 -0.84 13.15
CA GLN A 154 10.40 0.20 13.97
C GLN A 154 9.03 -0.22 14.54
N ASP A 155 8.99 -1.33 15.27
CA ASP A 155 7.79 -1.87 15.91
C ASP A 155 6.63 -2.20 14.94
N VAL A 156 6.94 -2.50 13.70
CA VAL A 156 6.02 -3.05 12.70
C VAL A 156 6.59 -4.33 12.14
N HIS A 157 5.76 -5.33 12.03
CA HIS A 157 6.06 -6.61 11.43
C HIS A 157 5.69 -6.61 9.95
N PHE A 158 6.58 -7.09 9.10
CA PHE A 158 6.39 -7.16 7.66
C PHE A 158 6.48 -8.61 7.21
N VAL A 159 5.55 -9.01 6.36
CA VAL A 159 5.47 -10.36 5.82
C VAL A 159 5.50 -10.30 4.29
N ILE A 160 6.39 -11.06 3.68
CA ILE A 160 6.45 -11.30 2.24
C ILE A 160 5.87 -12.69 1.98
N LEU A 161 4.89 -12.79 1.08
CA LEU A 161 4.26 -14.04 0.67
C LEU A 161 4.64 -14.39 -0.77
N ASP A 162 4.69 -15.69 -1.05
CA ASP A 162 4.93 -16.25 -2.38
C ASP A 162 3.71 -17.05 -2.86
N SER A 163 2.89 -16.43 -3.67
CA SER A 163 1.73 -17.08 -4.30
C SER A 163 2.01 -17.69 -5.68
N CYS A 164 3.29 -17.79 -6.07
CA CYS A 164 3.70 -18.38 -7.35
C CYS A 164 3.79 -19.90 -7.29
N PHE A 165 2.66 -20.54 -6.97
CA PHE A 165 2.45 -21.98 -7.00
C PHE A 165 1.12 -22.26 -7.70
N ARG A 166 1.01 -23.47 -8.25
CA ARG A 166 -0.26 -24.01 -8.72
C ARG A 166 -1.05 -24.60 -7.53
N SER A 167 -2.34 -24.77 -7.72
CA SER A 167 -3.20 -25.41 -6.70
C SER A 167 -2.83 -26.84 -6.36
N ASP A 168 -2.08 -27.53 -7.23
CA ASP A 168 -1.51 -28.86 -6.98
C ASP A 168 -0.20 -28.82 -6.17
N GLY A 169 0.25 -27.65 -5.73
CA GLY A 169 1.50 -27.42 -4.99
C GLY A 169 2.75 -27.29 -5.85
N THR A 170 2.64 -27.37 -7.18
CA THR A 170 3.78 -27.21 -8.09
C THR A 170 4.22 -25.76 -8.15
N ALA A 171 5.50 -25.48 -7.85
CA ALA A 171 6.06 -24.13 -7.98
C ALA A 171 6.09 -23.66 -9.44
N TYR A 172 5.81 -22.37 -9.65
CA TYR A 172 5.96 -21.74 -10.96
C TYR A 172 7.42 -21.69 -11.36
N GLN A 173 7.70 -22.13 -12.58
CA GLN A 173 9.00 -22.07 -13.25
C GLN A 173 8.92 -22.57 -14.70
N ARG A 174 9.85 -22.16 -15.56
CA ARG A 174 10.03 -22.77 -16.89
C ARG A 174 8.75 -22.87 -17.70
N LYS A 175 7.94 -21.82 -17.70
CA LYS A 175 6.69 -21.73 -18.48
C LYS A 175 5.58 -22.69 -18.04
N ASN A 176 5.57 -23.12 -16.80
CA ASN A 176 4.52 -23.99 -16.25
C ASN A 176 3.42 -23.25 -15.51
N PHE A 177 3.53 -21.91 -15.32
CA PHE A 177 2.52 -21.17 -14.59
C PHE A 177 1.21 -21.05 -15.38
N GLU A 178 0.13 -21.10 -14.64
CA GLU A 178 -1.20 -20.74 -15.11
C GLU A 178 -1.64 -19.54 -14.27
N TRP A 179 -1.71 -18.35 -14.84
CA TRP A 179 -1.92 -17.11 -14.09
C TRP A 179 -3.25 -17.09 -13.32
N THR A 180 -4.21 -17.94 -13.72
CA THR A 180 -5.50 -18.12 -13.05
C THR A 180 -5.48 -19.19 -11.97
N ASP A 181 -4.36 -19.86 -11.73
CA ASP A 181 -4.20 -20.95 -10.76
C ASP A 181 -3.14 -20.65 -9.69
N ALA A 182 -3.01 -19.37 -9.30
CA ALA A 182 -2.10 -18.96 -8.23
C ALA A 182 -2.55 -19.53 -6.87
N ASN A 183 -1.59 -19.97 -6.07
CA ASN A 183 -1.88 -20.62 -4.78
C ASN A 183 -0.74 -20.37 -3.78
N ILE A 184 -1.04 -20.34 -2.49
CA ILE A 184 -0.03 -20.38 -1.41
C ILE A 184 0.04 -21.80 -0.88
N PRO A 185 1.22 -22.46 -0.88
CA PRO A 185 1.35 -23.86 -0.49
C PRO A 185 1.11 -24.06 1.00
N ALA A 186 0.73 -25.26 1.39
CA ALA A 186 0.40 -25.59 2.79
C ALA A 186 1.55 -25.30 3.76
N GLU A 187 2.79 -25.52 3.34
CA GLU A 187 3.98 -25.24 4.15
C GLU A 187 4.08 -23.73 4.49
N GLU A 188 3.84 -22.87 3.52
CA GLU A 188 3.85 -21.42 3.73
C GLU A 188 2.69 -20.96 4.60
N LEU A 189 1.48 -21.56 4.44
CA LEU A 189 0.34 -21.28 5.32
C LEU A 189 0.61 -21.64 6.78
N GLU A 190 1.22 -22.79 7.04
CA GLU A 190 1.58 -23.20 8.40
C GLU A 190 2.68 -22.30 8.99
N TRP A 191 3.69 -21.93 8.17
CA TRP A 191 4.66 -20.94 8.57
C TRP A 191 4.03 -19.59 8.89
N LEU A 192 3.18 -19.05 8.01
CA LEU A 192 2.49 -17.75 8.19
C LEU A 192 1.67 -17.75 9.50
N LYS A 193 0.93 -18.82 9.74
CA LYS A 193 0.15 -18.96 10.99
C LYS A 193 1.05 -18.95 12.22
N SER A 194 2.15 -19.68 12.20
CA SER A 194 3.12 -19.74 13.30
C SER A 194 3.79 -18.38 13.53
N ASP A 195 4.21 -17.72 12.47
CA ASP A 195 4.88 -16.42 12.48
C ASP A 195 3.96 -15.36 13.11
N LEU A 196 2.73 -15.24 12.64
CA LEU A 196 1.75 -14.28 13.16
C LEU A 196 1.29 -14.59 14.60
N GLN A 197 1.34 -15.85 15.04
CA GLN A 197 1.04 -16.21 16.42
C GLN A 197 2.16 -15.80 17.38
N GLN A 198 3.41 -15.86 16.94
CA GLN A 198 4.59 -15.50 17.74
C GLN A 198 4.83 -13.99 17.78
N ASN A 199 4.49 -13.26 16.72
CA ASN A 199 4.63 -11.82 16.64
C ASN A 199 3.32 -11.11 17.04
N LYS A 200 3.44 -10.03 17.84
CA LYS A 200 2.29 -9.22 18.31
C LYS A 200 2.33 -7.79 17.79
N LEU A 201 3.30 -7.45 16.96
CA LEU A 201 3.39 -6.13 16.36
C LEU A 201 2.28 -5.94 15.29
N PRO A 202 1.85 -4.69 15.05
CA PRO A 202 1.04 -4.37 13.88
C PRO A 202 1.73 -4.91 12.63
N THR A 203 0.99 -5.65 11.80
CA THR A 203 1.57 -6.40 10.67
C THR A 203 1.08 -5.85 9.34
N ILE A 204 2.01 -5.71 8.40
CA ILE A 204 1.75 -5.40 6.99
C ILE A 204 2.21 -6.57 6.14
N VAL A 205 1.34 -7.03 5.24
CA VAL A 205 1.59 -8.17 4.36
C VAL A 205 1.77 -7.70 2.92
N PHE A 206 2.73 -8.26 2.23
CA PHE A 206 2.99 -8.04 0.81
C PHE A 206 2.80 -9.34 0.03
N ALA A 207 1.98 -9.30 -1.00
CA ALA A 207 1.73 -10.40 -1.92
C ALA A 207 1.67 -9.86 -3.36
N HIS A 208 1.83 -10.71 -4.37
CA HIS A 208 1.63 -10.27 -5.74
C HIS A 208 0.18 -10.49 -6.18
N GLN A 209 -0.26 -11.76 -6.26
CA GLN A 209 -1.64 -12.08 -6.60
C GLN A 209 -2.61 -11.69 -5.48
N ARG A 210 -3.82 -11.33 -5.86
CA ARG A 210 -4.81 -10.77 -4.96
C ARG A 210 -5.33 -11.79 -3.94
N LEU A 211 -5.38 -11.36 -2.67
CA LEU A 211 -5.91 -12.15 -1.56
C LEU A 211 -7.37 -11.81 -1.22
N ASP A 212 -7.91 -10.75 -1.80
CA ASP A 212 -9.22 -10.17 -1.48
C ASP A 212 -10.34 -10.53 -2.46
N VAL A 213 -10.01 -11.17 -3.58
CA VAL A 213 -10.97 -11.55 -4.63
C VAL A 213 -10.92 -13.05 -4.91
N ALA A 214 -12.05 -13.59 -5.41
CA ALA A 214 -12.18 -14.99 -5.79
C ALA A 214 -12.25 -15.19 -7.31
N ASP A 215 -11.93 -14.13 -8.08
CA ASP A 215 -11.86 -14.19 -9.55
C ASP A 215 -10.50 -14.72 -10.05
N ASN A 216 -10.24 -14.59 -11.33
CA ASN A 216 -9.01 -15.08 -11.95
C ASN A 216 -7.72 -14.37 -11.48
N HIS A 217 -7.81 -13.19 -10.86
CA HIS A 217 -6.65 -12.48 -10.29
C HIS A 217 -6.36 -12.91 -8.85
N GLY A 218 -7.29 -13.66 -8.24
CA GLY A 218 -7.17 -14.10 -6.86
C GLY A 218 -6.36 -15.37 -6.69
N VAL A 219 -5.70 -15.47 -5.55
CA VAL A 219 -5.10 -16.72 -5.07
C VAL A 219 -6.22 -17.73 -4.80
N ARG A 220 -6.08 -18.98 -5.28
CA ARG A 220 -7.15 -20.01 -5.19
C ARG A 220 -7.58 -20.30 -3.76
N ASN A 221 -6.64 -20.40 -2.85
CA ASN A 221 -6.91 -20.59 -1.42
C ASN A 221 -6.92 -19.27 -0.62
N ASN A 222 -7.31 -18.16 -1.25
CA ASN A 222 -7.36 -16.85 -0.61
C ASN A 222 -8.21 -16.80 0.68
N ALA A 223 -9.26 -17.64 0.76
CA ALA A 223 -10.11 -17.71 1.94
C ALA A 223 -9.36 -18.25 3.16
N ASP A 224 -8.49 -19.26 2.96
CA ASP A 224 -7.66 -19.83 4.02
C ASP A 224 -6.59 -18.83 4.47
N VAL A 225 -5.95 -18.14 3.51
CA VAL A 225 -5.00 -17.06 3.80
C VAL A 225 -5.67 -15.97 4.63
N ARG A 226 -6.81 -15.42 4.16
CA ARG A 226 -7.53 -14.37 4.90
C ARG A 226 -7.94 -14.81 6.30
N LYS A 227 -8.34 -16.07 6.46
CA LYS A 227 -8.65 -16.62 7.78
C LYS A 227 -7.46 -16.55 8.73
N ILE A 228 -6.27 -16.95 8.28
CA ILE A 228 -5.03 -16.86 9.07
C ILE A 228 -4.72 -15.41 9.43
N LEU A 229 -4.79 -14.49 8.45
CA LEU A 229 -4.54 -13.06 8.67
C LEU A 229 -5.53 -12.48 9.70
N GLN A 230 -6.80 -12.78 9.58
CA GLN A 230 -7.86 -12.32 10.49
C GLN A 230 -7.70 -12.87 11.90
N GLU A 231 -7.44 -14.18 12.04
CA GLU A 231 -7.30 -14.85 13.34
C GLU A 231 -6.09 -14.36 14.14
N SER A 232 -5.07 -13.78 13.49
CA SER A 232 -3.91 -13.20 14.17
C SER A 232 -4.26 -11.94 14.98
N GLY A 233 -5.25 -11.16 14.50
CA GLY A 233 -5.67 -9.90 15.11
C GLY A 233 -4.68 -8.72 14.95
N ASN A 234 -3.51 -8.97 14.38
CA ASN A 234 -2.43 -7.98 14.27
C ASN A 234 -2.29 -7.38 12.87
N VAL A 235 -2.79 -8.06 11.82
CA VAL A 235 -2.66 -7.60 10.44
C VAL A 235 -3.54 -6.36 10.21
N ARG A 236 -2.93 -5.31 9.68
CA ARG A 236 -3.58 -4.03 9.38
C ARG A 236 -3.86 -3.85 7.90
N ALA A 237 -2.91 -4.22 7.06
CA ALA A 237 -3.04 -4.06 5.61
C ALA A 237 -2.31 -5.16 4.83
N VAL A 238 -2.81 -5.41 3.63
CA VAL A 238 -2.18 -6.20 2.58
C VAL A 238 -1.98 -5.28 1.37
N PHE A 239 -0.75 -5.19 0.86
CA PHE A 239 -0.46 -4.51 -0.40
C PHE A 239 -0.17 -5.54 -1.47
N GLN A 240 -0.77 -5.37 -2.65
CA GLN A 240 -0.75 -6.36 -3.73
C GLN A 240 -0.77 -5.70 -5.11
N GLY A 241 -0.46 -6.45 -6.17
CA GLY A 241 -0.41 -6.02 -7.56
C GLY A 241 -1.31 -6.85 -8.48
N HIS A 242 -0.71 -7.38 -9.55
CA HIS A 242 -1.24 -8.38 -10.49
C HIS A 242 -2.41 -7.95 -11.38
N SER A 243 -3.45 -7.33 -10.84
CA SER A 243 -4.61 -6.92 -11.64
C SER A 243 -4.41 -5.61 -12.41
N HIS A 244 -3.27 -4.94 -12.23
CA HIS A 244 -2.89 -3.67 -12.85
C HIS A 244 -3.82 -2.48 -12.54
N GLN A 245 -4.69 -2.60 -11.55
CA GLN A 245 -5.70 -1.60 -11.21
C GLN A 245 -5.54 -1.09 -9.79
N ASN A 246 -5.82 0.20 -9.58
CA ASN A 246 -5.99 0.71 -8.23
C ASN A 246 -7.29 0.16 -7.64
N ASP A 247 -7.18 -0.56 -6.54
CA ASP A 247 -8.35 -1.07 -5.83
C ASP A 247 -8.13 -1.05 -4.31
N LEU A 248 -9.21 -1.03 -3.54
CA LEU A 248 -9.16 -1.08 -2.10
C LEU A 248 -10.39 -1.79 -1.56
N HIS A 249 -10.19 -2.91 -0.90
CA HIS A 249 -11.24 -3.61 -0.16
C HIS A 249 -10.90 -3.63 1.33
N GLU A 250 -11.91 -3.56 2.16
CA GLU A 250 -11.80 -3.80 3.59
C GLU A 250 -12.55 -5.09 3.93
N ILE A 251 -11.84 -6.06 4.48
CA ILE A 251 -12.40 -7.36 4.85
C ILE A 251 -11.96 -7.66 6.28
N SER A 252 -12.93 -7.80 7.19
CA SER A 252 -12.68 -8.11 8.60
C SER A 252 -11.70 -7.16 9.30
N GLY A 253 -11.75 -5.86 8.97
CA GLY A 253 -10.88 -4.84 9.54
C GLY A 253 -9.46 -4.83 8.97
N ILE A 254 -9.18 -5.59 7.90
CA ILE A 254 -7.91 -5.59 7.17
C ILE A 254 -8.11 -4.89 5.83
N SER A 255 -7.27 -3.91 5.53
CA SER A 255 -7.29 -3.19 4.25
C SER A 255 -6.46 -3.93 3.19
N TYR A 256 -7.08 -4.32 2.08
CA TYR A 256 -6.42 -4.94 0.92
C TYR A 256 -6.28 -3.89 -0.18
N CYS A 257 -5.08 -3.38 -0.37
CA CYS A 257 -4.78 -2.32 -1.31
C CYS A 257 -4.04 -2.87 -2.53
N THR A 258 -4.69 -2.82 -3.69
CA THR A 258 -4.07 -3.21 -4.98
C THR A 258 -3.51 -1.96 -5.65
N LEU A 259 -2.24 -2.03 -6.06
CA LEU A 259 -1.53 -0.90 -6.64
C LEU A 259 -1.61 -0.90 -8.17
N ALA A 260 -1.49 0.29 -8.75
CA ALA A 260 -1.45 0.49 -10.20
C ALA A 260 -0.14 -0.04 -10.79
N ALA A 261 -0.25 -0.82 -11.85
CA ALA A 261 0.90 -1.36 -12.58
C ALA A 261 1.72 -0.26 -13.27
N MET A 262 3.04 -0.35 -13.15
CA MET A 262 3.94 0.60 -13.82
C MET A 262 3.98 0.41 -15.33
N VAL A 263 3.79 -0.81 -15.83
CA VAL A 263 3.89 -1.13 -17.28
C VAL A 263 2.82 -0.45 -18.13
N GLU A 264 1.67 -0.14 -17.55
CA GLU A 264 0.49 0.31 -18.26
C GLU A 264 0.61 1.72 -18.84
N GLY A 265 0.19 1.89 -20.09
CA GLY A 265 0.14 3.17 -20.79
C GLY A 265 1.51 3.77 -21.09
N THR A 266 1.52 4.90 -21.81
CA THR A 266 2.73 5.58 -22.28
C THR A 266 3.00 6.88 -21.51
N GLY A 267 4.29 7.19 -21.38
CA GLY A 267 4.78 8.44 -20.79
C GLY A 267 4.64 8.54 -19.27
N PRO A 268 5.15 9.64 -18.68
CA PRO A 268 5.20 9.82 -17.23
C PRO A 268 3.82 9.87 -16.55
N ALA A 269 2.81 10.40 -17.25
CA ALA A 269 1.45 10.50 -16.69
C ALA A 269 0.79 9.13 -16.46
N ALA A 270 1.23 8.11 -17.20
CA ALA A 270 0.75 6.73 -17.09
C ALA A 270 1.51 5.92 -16.02
N ASN A 271 2.52 6.49 -15.36
CA ASN A 271 3.27 5.83 -14.31
C ASN A 271 2.42 5.56 -13.05
N GLY A 272 2.83 4.59 -12.23
CA GLY A 272 2.21 4.28 -10.93
C GLY A 272 3.26 3.85 -9.93
N TYR A 273 3.39 4.56 -8.80
CA TYR A 273 4.26 4.21 -7.69
C TYR A 273 3.78 4.94 -6.43
N SER A 274 4.25 4.54 -5.26
CA SER A 274 3.79 5.13 -4.01
C SER A 274 4.83 5.12 -2.90
N SER A 275 4.59 5.95 -1.89
CA SER A 275 5.24 5.92 -0.60
C SER A 275 4.21 5.58 0.46
N LEU A 276 4.42 4.49 1.19
CA LEU A 276 3.63 4.15 2.37
C LEU A 276 4.30 4.78 3.60
N GLU A 277 3.55 5.59 4.33
CA GLU A 277 3.98 6.21 5.58
C GLU A 277 3.25 5.55 6.75
N ILE A 278 3.99 5.16 7.78
CA ILE A 278 3.47 4.72 9.05
C ILE A 278 3.67 5.85 10.04
N LEU A 279 2.59 6.29 10.68
CA LEU A 279 2.58 7.45 11.53
C LEU A 279 2.79 7.07 13.01
N SER A 280 3.10 8.06 13.83
CA SER A 280 3.39 7.87 15.27
C SER A 280 2.20 7.37 16.08
N ASP A 281 0.97 7.56 15.60
CA ASP A 281 -0.27 7.04 16.19
C ASP A 281 -0.64 5.63 15.69
N GLY A 282 0.17 5.05 14.79
CA GLY A 282 -0.06 3.73 14.20
C GLY A 282 -0.93 3.75 12.95
N SER A 283 -1.52 4.88 12.58
CA SER A 283 -2.23 5.01 11.30
C SER A 283 -1.25 4.98 10.12
N MET A 284 -1.77 4.72 8.93
CA MET A 284 -0.96 4.63 7.72
C MET A 284 -1.50 5.54 6.62
N ARG A 285 -0.61 6.06 5.81
CA ARG A 285 -0.95 6.87 4.64
C ARG A 285 -0.16 6.40 3.42
N LEU A 286 -0.85 6.02 2.36
CA LEU A 286 -0.27 5.75 1.05
C LEU A 286 -0.30 7.05 0.25
N GLN A 287 0.84 7.65 0.01
CA GLN A 287 1.01 8.73 -0.94
C GLN A 287 1.20 8.13 -2.34
N GLY A 288 0.18 8.24 -3.16
CA GLY A 288 0.24 7.77 -4.55
C GLY A 288 0.77 8.85 -5.49
N PHE A 289 1.49 8.41 -6.52
CA PHE A 289 2.02 9.27 -7.57
C PHE A 289 1.45 8.86 -8.94
N ARG A 290 1.19 9.86 -9.79
CA ARG A 290 0.64 9.70 -11.13
C ARG A 290 -0.71 8.96 -11.10
N ARG A 291 -0.80 7.78 -11.67
CA ARG A 291 -2.03 6.96 -11.68
C ARG A 291 -2.33 6.29 -10.34
N GLN A 292 -1.33 6.14 -9.49
CA GLN A 292 -1.54 5.55 -8.17
C GLN A 292 -2.36 6.49 -7.28
N GLN A 293 -3.46 5.99 -6.74
CA GLN A 293 -4.32 6.74 -5.82
C GLN A 293 -3.73 6.78 -4.41
N SER A 294 -3.82 7.94 -3.77
CA SER A 294 -3.51 8.07 -2.34
C SER A 294 -4.62 7.48 -1.49
N ARG A 295 -4.26 6.90 -0.33
CA ARG A 295 -5.15 6.24 0.61
C ARG A 295 -4.75 6.56 2.05
N SER A 296 -5.69 6.46 2.98
CA SER A 296 -5.42 6.49 4.42
C SER A 296 -6.01 5.25 5.05
N PHE A 297 -5.31 4.71 6.04
CA PHE A 297 -5.70 3.50 6.77
C PHE A 297 -5.59 3.80 8.27
N SER A 298 -6.60 3.44 9.03
CA SER A 298 -6.68 3.63 10.49
C SER A 298 -6.37 2.34 11.25
#